data_4dbd73ddca3c69fa6583bb78b07cc04f
#
_entry.id   4dbd73ddca3c69fa6583bb78b07cc04f
#
_cell.length_a   1.000
_cell.length_b   1.000
_cell.length_c   1.000
_cell.angle_alpha   90.00
_cell.angle_beta   90.00
_cell.angle_gamma   90.00
#
_symmetry.space_group_name_H-M   'P 1'
#
loop_
_entity.id
_entity.type
_entity.pdbx_description
1 polymer ?
#
loop_
_entity_poly.entity_id
_entity_poly.type
_entity_poly.pdbx_seq_one_letter_code
_entity_poly.pdbx_strand_id
1 'polypeptide(L)'
;MTESKTKWGIAHIFASYNNTIIHVTDLTGAETISRVTGGAQVKADRLGSSPHAAMLAAKKVAEEVLGRGITAVHIKVRAPGGIKNKNPGPGAQPAIRALARSGLKIGIIEDITPVPHDGCRRAGGKRGRRM
;
A
#
# COMPACT_ATOMS: atom_id res chain seq x y z
N MET A 1 23.65 16.19 22.54
CA MET A 1 22.52 15.33 22.17
C MET A 1 21.86 15.87 20.91
N THR A 2 22.07 15.18 19.82
CA THR A 2 21.48 15.61 18.56
C THR A 2 20.03 15.19 18.54
N GLU A 3 19.13 16.16 18.45
CA GLU A 3 17.72 15.85 18.21
C GLU A 3 17.61 15.14 16.87
N SER A 4 17.03 13.94 16.90
CA SER A 4 16.78 13.22 15.66
C SER A 4 15.72 13.98 14.87
N LYS A 5 16.14 14.56 13.75
CA LYS A 5 15.20 15.22 12.86
C LYS A 5 14.24 14.17 12.29
N THR A 6 12.96 14.46 12.35
CA THR A 6 11.95 13.60 11.75
C THR A 6 12.10 13.65 10.24
N LYS A 7 12.41 12.50 9.65
CA LYS A 7 12.44 12.38 8.20
C LYS A 7 11.14 11.76 7.75
N TRP A 8 10.50 12.41 6.79
CA TRP A 8 9.23 11.98 6.26
C TRP A 8 9.41 11.24 4.93
N GLY A 9 8.58 10.23 4.74
CA GLY A 9 8.46 9.54 3.48
C GLY A 9 7.00 9.35 3.15
N ILE A 10 6.72 8.71 2.01
CA ILE A 10 5.36 8.38 1.60
C ILE A 10 5.25 6.86 1.49
N ALA A 11 4.28 6.29 2.18
CA ALA A 11 3.97 4.87 2.09
C ALA A 11 2.78 4.71 1.14
N HIS A 12 3.05 4.15 -0.03
CA HIS A 12 2.02 3.83 -1.01
C HIS A 12 1.53 2.42 -0.74
N ILE A 13 0.26 2.27 -0.41
CA ILE A 13 -0.34 0.97 -0.17
C ILE A 13 -1.33 0.69 -1.29
N PHE A 14 -1.00 -0.26 -2.15
CA PHE A 14 -1.91 -0.76 -3.16
C PHE A 14 -2.51 -2.06 -2.65
N ALA A 15 -3.81 -2.05 -2.37
CA ALA A 15 -4.51 -3.19 -1.82
C ALA A 15 -5.59 -3.67 -2.78
N SER A 16 -5.42 -4.87 -3.29
CA SER A 16 -6.41 -5.53 -4.13
C SER A 16 -6.88 -6.80 -3.42
N TYR A 17 -7.85 -7.49 -4.01
CA TYR A 17 -8.31 -8.76 -3.45
C TYR A 17 -7.34 -9.91 -3.71
N ASN A 18 -6.30 -9.68 -4.52
CA ASN A 18 -5.30 -10.70 -4.84
C ASN A 18 -3.95 -10.45 -4.16
N ASN A 19 -3.63 -9.22 -3.85
CA ASN A 19 -2.34 -8.88 -3.26
C ASN A 19 -2.38 -7.53 -2.58
N THR A 20 -1.39 -7.28 -1.72
CA THR A 20 -1.15 -5.98 -1.11
C THR A 20 0.30 -5.62 -1.35
N ILE A 21 0.54 -4.43 -1.87
CA ILE A 21 1.89 -3.92 -2.11
C ILE A 21 2.12 -2.70 -1.24
N ILE A 22 3.20 -2.70 -0.48
CA ILE A 22 3.60 -1.56 0.33
C ILE A 22 4.91 -1.03 -0.24
N HIS A 23 4.88 0.21 -0.69
CA HIS A 23 6.02 0.85 -1.35
C HIS A 23 6.29 2.18 -0.67
N VAL A 24 7.44 2.29 -0.02
CA VAL A 24 7.83 3.53 0.66
C VAL A 24 8.86 4.28 -0.18
N THR A 25 8.60 5.55 -0.40
CA THR A 25 9.47 6.44 -1.15
C THR A 25 9.81 7.66 -0.32
N ASP A 26 10.70 8.51 -0.84
CA ASP A 26 10.93 9.82 -0.26
C ASP A 26 9.72 10.73 -0.55
N LEU A 27 9.74 11.97 -0.03
CA LEU A 27 8.62 12.89 -0.21
C LEU A 27 8.40 13.28 -1.67
N THR A 28 9.43 13.22 -2.49
CA THR A 28 9.31 13.55 -3.91
C THR A 28 8.77 12.39 -4.74
N GLY A 29 8.83 11.17 -4.18
CA GLY A 29 8.42 9.97 -4.89
C GLY A 29 9.47 9.42 -5.85
N ALA A 30 10.61 10.07 -5.96
CA ALA A 30 11.64 9.72 -6.94
C ALA A 30 12.50 8.53 -6.51
N GLU A 31 12.76 8.39 -5.22
CA GLU A 31 13.61 7.32 -4.70
C GLU A 31 12.80 6.29 -3.93
N THR A 32 12.94 5.02 -4.30
CA THR A 32 12.33 3.92 -3.56
C THR A 32 13.19 3.55 -2.36
N ILE A 33 12.60 3.63 -1.16
CA ILE A 33 13.27 3.23 0.07
C ILE A 33 13.08 1.75 0.33
N SER A 34 11.84 1.27 0.21
CA SER A 34 11.51 -0.14 0.44
C SER A 34 10.24 -0.51 -0.31
N ARG A 35 10.16 -1.74 -0.77
CA ARG A 35 8.97 -2.27 -1.43
C ARG A 35 8.81 -3.73 -1.06
N VAL A 36 7.67 -4.07 -0.48
CA VAL A 36 7.36 -5.45 -0.10
C VAL A 36 5.93 -5.76 -0.48
N THR A 37 5.68 -6.98 -0.92
CA THR A 37 4.35 -7.44 -1.30
C THR A 37 3.85 -8.49 -0.32
N GLY A 38 2.53 -8.60 -0.17
CA GLY A 38 1.93 -9.66 0.63
C GLY A 38 2.23 -11.04 0.08
N GLY A 39 2.28 -11.17 -1.24
CA GLY A 39 2.60 -12.43 -1.89
C GLY A 39 4.00 -12.96 -1.58
N ALA A 40 4.93 -12.07 -1.27
CA ALA A 40 6.29 -12.47 -0.90
C ALA A 40 6.38 -13.02 0.53
N GLN A 41 5.37 -12.75 1.36
CA GLN A 41 5.38 -13.13 2.77
C GLN A 41 4.67 -14.45 3.07
N VAL A 42 3.94 -14.99 2.11
CA VAL A 42 3.17 -16.23 2.30
C VAL A 42 3.47 -17.20 1.15
N LYS A 43 3.34 -18.49 1.45
CA LYS A 43 3.62 -19.55 0.46
C LYS A 43 2.45 -19.78 -0.49
N ALA A 44 1.22 -19.64 0.00
CA ALA A 44 0.03 -19.87 -0.81
C ALA A 44 -0.38 -18.60 -1.54
N ASP A 45 -0.50 -18.63 -2.85
CA ASP A 45 -0.86 -17.47 -3.66
C ASP A 45 -2.18 -16.84 -3.25
N ARG A 46 -3.16 -17.66 -2.87
CA ARG A 46 -4.47 -17.19 -2.42
C ARG A 46 -4.41 -16.33 -1.16
N LEU A 47 -3.34 -16.44 -0.40
CA LEU A 47 -3.16 -15.72 0.86
C LEU A 47 -2.39 -14.40 0.70
N GLY A 48 -1.98 -14.06 -0.52
CA GLY A 48 -1.21 -12.85 -0.77
C GLY A 48 -1.94 -11.56 -0.39
N SER A 49 -3.27 -11.55 -0.43
CA SER A 49 -4.07 -10.39 -0.04
C SER A 49 -4.60 -10.47 1.39
N SER A 50 -4.25 -11.51 2.14
CA SER A 50 -4.78 -11.70 3.49
C SER A 50 -4.29 -10.64 4.47
N PRO A 51 -5.04 -10.37 5.55
CA PRO A 51 -4.59 -9.44 6.58
C PRO A 51 -3.24 -9.85 7.20
N HIS A 52 -3.02 -11.14 7.39
CA HIS A 52 -1.77 -11.64 7.95
C HIS A 52 -0.58 -11.33 7.03
N ALA A 53 -0.73 -11.57 5.74
CA ALA A 53 0.32 -11.27 4.78
C ALA A 53 0.64 -9.77 4.74
N ALA A 54 -0.38 -8.93 4.82
CA ALA A 54 -0.21 -7.48 4.85
C ALA A 54 0.53 -7.02 6.10
N MET A 55 0.22 -7.62 7.24
CA MET A 55 0.92 -7.31 8.49
C MET A 55 2.40 -7.67 8.42
N LEU A 56 2.72 -8.83 7.86
CA LEU A 56 4.11 -9.24 7.72
C LEU A 56 4.86 -8.33 6.75
N ALA A 57 4.22 -7.97 5.64
CA ALA A 57 4.82 -7.07 4.66
C ALA A 57 5.08 -5.69 5.26
N ALA A 58 4.11 -5.15 6.01
CA ALA A 58 4.25 -3.85 6.65
C ALA A 58 5.36 -3.85 7.71
N LYS A 59 5.44 -4.92 8.48
CA LYS A 59 6.49 -5.04 9.49
C LYS A 59 7.88 -5.04 8.85
N LYS A 60 8.03 -5.79 7.77
CA LYS A 60 9.32 -5.84 7.05
C LYS A 60 9.67 -4.48 6.44
N VAL A 61 8.70 -3.81 5.83
CA VAL A 61 8.90 -2.47 5.27
C VAL A 61 9.31 -1.50 6.37
N ALA A 62 8.64 -1.55 7.52
CA ALA A 62 8.95 -0.64 8.62
C ALA A 62 10.38 -0.84 9.13
N GLU A 63 10.84 -2.07 9.25
CA GLU A 63 12.20 -2.36 9.66
C GLU A 63 13.22 -1.76 8.68
N GLU A 64 12.99 -1.94 7.37
CA GLU A 64 13.89 -1.42 6.35
C GLU A 64 13.88 0.11 6.31
N VAL A 65 12.71 0.72 6.44
CA VAL A 65 12.53 2.17 6.39
C VAL A 65 13.18 2.83 7.60
N LEU A 66 12.96 2.29 8.79
CA LEU A 66 13.58 2.80 10.01
C LEU A 66 15.11 2.66 9.94
N GLY A 67 15.59 1.57 9.36
CA GLY A 67 17.03 1.36 9.15
C GLY A 67 17.65 2.39 8.22
N ARG A 68 16.85 2.98 7.34
CA ARG A 68 17.32 4.03 6.43
C ARG A 68 17.13 5.45 6.99
N GLY A 69 16.60 5.56 8.19
CA GLY A 69 16.48 6.84 8.87
C GLY A 69 15.16 7.56 8.70
N ILE A 70 14.21 7.00 7.98
CA ILE A 70 12.88 7.59 7.87
C ILE A 70 12.06 7.19 9.09
N THR A 71 11.52 8.20 9.78
CA THR A 71 10.82 7.97 11.04
C THR A 71 9.32 8.22 10.95
N ALA A 72 8.86 8.87 9.89
CA ALA A 72 7.46 9.20 9.72
C ALA A 72 7.04 9.02 8.27
N VAL A 73 5.80 8.65 8.04
CA VAL A 73 5.27 8.47 6.69
C VAL A 73 3.87 9.04 6.58
N HIS A 74 3.59 9.60 5.40
CA HIS A 74 2.21 9.87 4.96
C HIS A 74 1.76 8.65 4.20
N ILE A 75 0.53 8.24 4.39
CA ILE A 75 0.00 7.02 3.77
C ILE A 75 -0.94 7.37 2.63
N LYS A 76 -0.69 6.79 1.48
CA LYS A 76 -1.58 6.89 0.32
C LYS A 76 -2.07 5.50 -0.01
N VAL A 77 -3.36 5.27 0.22
CA VAL A 77 -4.00 3.97 -0.01
C VAL A 77 -4.68 3.98 -1.37
N ARG A 78 -4.54 2.90 -2.09
CA ARG A 78 -5.13 2.77 -3.41
C ARG A 78 -5.74 1.40 -3.60
N ALA A 79 -6.97 1.37 -4.12
CA ALA A 79 -7.60 0.18 -4.67
C ALA A 79 -7.31 0.10 -6.17
N PRO A 80 -7.67 -1.00 -6.85
CA PRO A 80 -7.50 -1.07 -8.32
C PRO A 80 -8.16 0.07 -9.07
N GLY A 81 -9.35 0.48 -8.65
CA GLY A 81 -10.02 1.64 -9.25
C GLY A 81 -10.51 1.41 -10.67
N GLY A 82 -10.75 2.50 -11.40
CA GLY A 82 -11.28 2.43 -12.75
C GLY A 82 -12.66 1.79 -12.77
N ILE A 83 -12.84 0.79 -13.61
CA ILE A 83 -14.07 -0.01 -13.67
C ILE A 83 -14.06 -1.20 -12.72
N LYS A 84 -12.91 -1.44 -12.07
CA LYS A 84 -12.75 -2.51 -11.09
C LYS A 84 -13.17 -2.03 -9.70
N ASN A 85 -12.76 -2.76 -8.68
CA ASN A 85 -13.09 -2.42 -7.30
C ASN A 85 -12.54 -1.06 -6.90
N LYS A 86 -13.38 -0.23 -6.32
CA LYS A 86 -13.00 1.07 -5.80
C LYS A 86 -12.68 1.01 -4.30
N ASN A 87 -12.96 -0.13 -3.67
CA ASN A 87 -12.64 -0.34 -2.27
C ASN A 87 -11.30 -1.07 -2.15
N PRO A 88 -10.44 -0.65 -1.23
CA PRO A 88 -9.19 -1.38 -0.99
C PRO A 88 -9.44 -2.81 -0.54
N GLY A 89 -8.50 -3.69 -0.83
CA GLY A 89 -8.58 -5.07 -0.41
C GLY A 89 -8.41 -5.23 1.10
N PRO A 90 -8.51 -6.47 1.60
CA PRO A 90 -8.50 -6.72 3.04
C PRO A 90 -7.16 -6.43 3.72
N GLY A 91 -6.08 -6.22 2.94
CA GLY A 91 -4.77 -5.95 3.50
C GLY A 91 -4.50 -4.49 3.84
N ALA A 92 -5.35 -3.54 3.41
CA ALA A 92 -5.07 -2.12 3.59
C ALA A 92 -5.04 -1.69 5.06
N GLN A 93 -6.09 -1.97 5.82
CA GLN A 93 -6.17 -1.57 7.21
C GLN A 93 -5.13 -2.28 8.09
N PRO A 94 -4.93 -3.61 7.98
CA PRO A 94 -3.87 -4.27 8.72
C PRO A 94 -2.48 -3.71 8.43
N ALA A 95 -2.20 -3.33 7.17
CA ALA A 95 -0.91 -2.74 6.81
C ALA A 95 -0.69 -1.41 7.51
N ILE A 96 -1.70 -0.54 7.52
CA ILE A 96 -1.61 0.75 8.21
C ILE A 96 -1.37 0.56 9.71
N ARG A 97 -2.10 -0.34 10.33
CA ARG A 97 -1.95 -0.64 11.76
C ARG A 97 -0.57 -1.17 12.08
N ALA A 98 -0.04 -2.07 11.24
CA ALA A 98 1.27 -2.65 11.47
C ALA A 98 2.39 -1.62 11.31
N LEU A 99 2.26 -0.70 10.35
CA LEU A 99 3.22 0.39 10.19
C LEU A 99 3.24 1.27 11.44
N ALA A 100 2.07 1.60 11.98
CA ALA A 100 1.97 2.41 13.19
C ALA A 100 2.58 1.70 14.41
N ARG A 101 2.32 0.41 14.55
CA ARG A 101 2.85 -0.39 15.66
C ARG A 101 4.36 -0.57 15.59
N SER A 102 4.92 -0.51 14.42
CA SER A 102 6.36 -0.70 14.22
C SER A 102 7.19 0.52 14.58
N GLY A 103 6.56 1.59 15.01
CA GLY A 103 7.25 2.78 15.48
C GLY A 103 7.31 3.94 14.50
N LEU A 104 6.72 3.79 13.32
CA LEU A 104 6.63 4.88 12.37
C LEU A 104 5.52 5.85 12.78
N LYS A 105 5.80 7.14 12.72
CA LYS A 105 4.76 8.14 12.89
C LYS A 105 3.92 8.20 11.63
N ILE A 106 2.61 8.24 11.81
CA ILE A 106 1.68 8.32 10.68
C ILE A 106 1.20 9.76 10.56
N GLY A 107 1.38 10.33 9.38
CA GLY A 107 0.89 11.68 9.08
C GLY A 107 -0.49 11.63 8.44
N ILE A 108 -0.61 12.20 7.25
CA ILE A 108 -1.87 12.25 6.52
C ILE A 108 -2.14 10.90 5.86
N ILE A 109 -3.37 10.40 5.98
CA ILE A 109 -3.81 9.18 5.28
C ILE A 109 -4.79 9.62 4.20
N GLU A 110 -4.44 9.34 2.94
CA GLU A 110 -5.28 9.67 1.79
C GLU A 110 -5.67 8.44 1.01
N ASP A 111 -6.88 8.42 0.49
CA ASP A 111 -7.32 7.44 -0.50
C ASP A 111 -7.13 8.05 -1.88
N ILE A 112 -6.20 7.50 -2.66
CA ILE A 112 -5.89 7.99 -4.00
C ILE A 112 -6.38 7.04 -5.09
N THR A 113 -7.36 6.19 -4.79
CA THR A 113 -7.92 5.28 -5.77
C THR A 113 -8.42 6.05 -6.98
N PRO A 114 -7.95 5.69 -8.19
CA PRO A 114 -8.38 6.38 -9.39
C PRO A 114 -9.83 6.07 -9.71
N VAL A 115 -10.67 7.10 -9.67
CA VAL A 115 -12.09 6.98 -10.02
C VAL A 115 -12.30 7.76 -11.31
N PRO A 116 -12.67 7.11 -12.42
CA PRO A 116 -12.89 7.84 -13.67
C PRO A 116 -14.14 8.69 -13.57
N HIS A 117 -14.05 9.89 -14.10
CA HIS A 117 -15.21 10.76 -14.23
C HIS A 117 -15.91 10.42 -15.53
N ASP A 118 -16.83 9.45 -15.48
CA ASP A 118 -17.66 9.04 -16.61
C ASP A 118 -16.87 8.48 -17.81
N GLY A 119 -15.65 7.97 -17.58
CA GLY A 119 -14.75 7.82 -18.67
C GLY A 119 -14.17 6.48 -19.04
N CYS A 120 -14.26 5.45 -18.23
CA CYS A 120 -13.61 4.19 -18.57
C CYS A 120 -14.55 3.20 -19.22
N ARG A 121 -14.06 2.59 -20.32
CA ARG A 121 -14.79 1.52 -20.96
C ARG A 121 -14.78 0.27 -20.08
N ARG A 122 -15.93 -0.35 -19.93
CA ARG A 122 -16.04 -1.61 -19.19
C ARG A 122 -15.23 -2.71 -19.88
N ALA A 123 -14.72 -3.63 -19.07
CA ALA A 123 -14.10 -4.83 -19.61
C ALA A 123 -15.13 -5.59 -20.46
N GLY A 124 -14.78 -5.94 -21.70
CA GLY A 124 -15.70 -6.57 -22.63
C GLY A 124 -16.62 -5.63 -23.38
N GLY A 125 -16.63 -4.33 -23.07
CA GLY A 125 -17.46 -3.32 -23.72
C GLY A 125 -18.93 -3.40 -23.37
N LYS A 126 -19.78 -2.69 -24.11
CA LYS A 126 -21.21 -2.59 -23.81
C LYS A 126 -21.97 -3.91 -23.91
N ARG A 127 -21.57 -4.78 -24.81
CA ARG A 127 -22.26 -6.05 -25.04
C ARG A 127 -21.71 -7.20 -24.23
N GLY A 128 -20.63 -6.96 -23.53
CA GLY A 128 -19.98 -8.01 -22.79
C GLY A 128 -19.39 -9.10 -23.66
N ARG A 129 -18.87 -10.12 -23.02
CA ARG A 129 -18.31 -11.26 -23.73
C ARG A 129 -19.39 -12.29 -23.95
N ARG A 130 -19.62 -12.63 -25.20
CA ARG A 130 -20.54 -13.73 -25.54
C ARG A 130 -19.89 -15.06 -25.21
N MET A 131 -20.58 -15.82 -24.45
CA MET A 131 -20.16 -17.16 -24.13
C MET A 131 -20.97 -18.15 -24.92
#